data_fd036709887b43f9c01ae54e6d601486
#
_entry.id   fd036709887b43f9c01ae54e6d601486
#
_cell.length_a   1.000
_cell.length_b   1.000
_cell.length_c   1.000
_cell.angle_alpha   90.00
_cell.angle_beta   90.00
_cell.angle_gamma   90.00
#
_symmetry.space_group_name_H-M   'P 1'
#
loop_
_entity.id
_entity.type
_entity.pdbx_description
1 polymer ?
#
loop_
_entity_poly.entity_id
_entity_poly.type
_entity_poly.pdbx_seq_one_letter_code
_entity_poly.pdbx_strand_id
1 'polypeptide(L)'
;KNEGAKIGQASLNAAEYYREFVISKFMANFMSEKIALDVKIAETCEKNVLADFAIIATGKNARHMDALTYHIKNESEKFEIKDDIRVEGRGSEWIIMDIGFLLINIFTNDKRSYYNLEKLWNVGFHGINDRKDSVYE
;
A
#
# COMPACT_ATOMS: atom_id res chain seq x y z
N LYS A 1 20.49 -20.31 -9.21
CA LYS A 1 20.16 -20.30 -7.86
C LYS A 1 20.17 -21.62 -7.22
N ASN A 2 20.87 -21.68 -6.16
CA ASN A 2 21.00 -22.91 -5.43
C ASN A 2 20.17 -22.87 -4.16
N GLU A 3 19.99 -24.05 -3.57
CA GLU A 3 19.12 -24.15 -2.40
C GLU A 3 19.72 -23.48 -1.18
N GLY A 4 21.03 -23.55 -1.04
CA GLY A 4 21.67 -22.90 0.09
C GLY A 4 21.47 -21.40 0.08
N ALA A 5 21.61 -20.79 -1.09
CA ALA A 5 21.39 -19.35 -1.21
C ALA A 5 19.97 -19.00 -0.91
N LYS A 6 19.01 -19.84 -1.34
CA LYS A 6 17.61 -19.59 -1.07
C LYS A 6 17.29 -19.62 0.41
N ILE A 7 17.89 -20.55 1.14
CA ILE A 7 17.63 -20.66 2.57
C ILE A 7 18.15 -19.43 3.30
N GLY A 8 19.36 -19.01 2.97
CA GLY A 8 19.90 -17.79 3.57
C GLY A 8 19.09 -16.58 3.20
N GLN A 9 18.65 -16.55 1.95
CA GLN A 9 17.85 -15.45 1.47
C GLN A 9 16.50 -15.40 2.18
N ALA A 10 15.93 -16.57 2.48
CA ALA A 10 14.63 -16.60 3.15
C ALA A 10 14.70 -15.96 4.54
N SER A 11 15.80 -16.20 5.28
CA SER A 11 15.94 -15.60 6.60
C SER A 11 16.04 -14.09 6.52
N LEU A 12 16.84 -13.58 5.58
CA LEU A 12 16.96 -12.14 5.39
C LEU A 12 15.64 -11.57 4.88
N ASN A 13 14.96 -12.31 3.99
CA ASN A 13 13.70 -11.84 3.44
C ASN A 13 12.62 -11.76 4.51
N ALA A 14 12.67 -12.61 5.51
CA ALA A 14 11.69 -12.56 6.59
C ALA A 14 11.82 -11.26 7.37
N ALA A 15 13.05 -10.84 7.67
CA ALA A 15 13.28 -9.60 8.38
C ALA A 15 12.87 -8.41 7.52
N GLU A 16 13.22 -8.44 6.23
CA GLU A 16 12.82 -7.38 5.33
C GLU A 16 11.32 -7.33 5.18
N TYR A 17 10.69 -8.49 5.07
CA TYR A 17 9.25 -8.54 4.91
C TYR A 17 8.54 -7.93 6.11
N TYR A 18 9.04 -8.21 7.31
CA TYR A 18 8.44 -7.63 8.50
C TYR A 18 8.58 -6.10 8.50
N ARG A 19 9.74 -5.61 8.08
CA ARG A 19 9.95 -4.17 7.98
C ARG A 19 8.99 -3.55 6.98
N GLU A 20 8.82 -4.20 5.83
CA GLU A 20 7.90 -3.72 4.80
C GLU A 20 6.47 -3.72 5.32
N PHE A 21 6.11 -4.74 6.08
CA PHE A 21 4.79 -4.83 6.67
C PHE A 21 4.55 -3.65 7.62
N VAL A 22 5.52 -3.38 8.48
CA VAL A 22 5.39 -2.28 9.44
C VAL A 22 5.25 -0.94 8.73
N ILE A 23 6.06 -0.72 7.71
CA ILE A 23 6.00 0.52 6.96
C ILE A 23 4.65 0.65 6.24
N SER A 24 4.18 -0.44 5.67
CA SER A 24 2.90 -0.42 4.96
C SER A 24 1.75 -0.11 5.90
N LYS A 25 1.75 -0.72 7.08
CA LYS A 25 0.73 -0.42 8.08
C LYS A 25 0.81 1.03 8.53
N PHE A 26 2.02 1.52 8.73
CA PHE A 26 2.22 2.91 9.11
C PHE A 26 1.65 3.84 8.03
N MET A 27 1.91 3.52 6.78
CA MET A 27 1.41 4.36 5.69
C MET A 27 -0.11 4.35 5.62
N ALA A 28 -0.72 3.20 5.82
CA ALA A 28 -2.18 3.13 5.80
C ALA A 28 -2.77 4.01 6.90
N ASN A 29 -2.20 3.95 8.08
CA ASN A 29 -2.67 4.80 9.18
C ASN A 29 -2.42 6.27 8.90
N PHE A 30 -1.25 6.58 8.34
CA PHE A 30 -0.91 7.94 7.99
C PHE A 30 -1.91 8.53 6.99
N MET A 31 -2.27 7.72 5.99
CA MET A 31 -3.25 8.17 4.99
C MET A 31 -4.60 8.46 5.64
N SER A 32 -4.99 7.63 6.58
CA SER A 32 -6.23 7.85 7.29
C SER A 32 -6.18 9.16 8.09
N GLU A 33 -5.04 9.46 8.68
CA GLU A 33 -4.87 10.72 9.40
C GLU A 33 -4.95 11.91 8.46
N LYS A 34 -4.60 11.71 7.20
CA LYS A 34 -4.72 12.76 6.18
C LYS A 34 -6.07 12.70 5.48
N ILE A 35 -7.04 12.10 6.12
CA ILE A 35 -8.45 12.11 5.73
C ILE A 35 -8.75 11.24 4.52
N ALA A 36 -7.85 10.35 4.15
CA ALA A 36 -8.18 9.33 3.15
C ALA A 36 -9.30 8.46 3.73
N LEU A 37 -10.24 8.08 2.88
CA LEU A 37 -11.43 7.36 3.31
C LEU A 37 -11.30 5.88 2.99
N ASP A 38 -11.87 5.06 3.87
CA ASP A 38 -11.98 3.63 3.67
C ASP A 38 -10.64 3.02 3.25
N VAL A 39 -9.63 3.28 4.03
CA VAL A 39 -8.27 2.80 3.76
C VAL A 39 -8.20 1.32 4.11
N LYS A 40 -7.76 0.52 3.16
CA LYS A 40 -7.61 -0.92 3.35
C LYS A 40 -6.24 -1.36 2.88
N ILE A 41 -5.73 -2.39 3.51
CA ILE A 41 -4.40 -2.91 3.22
C ILE A 41 -4.48 -4.43 3.05
N ALA A 42 -3.62 -4.97 2.18
CA ALA A 42 -3.57 -6.41 1.96
C ALA A 42 -2.15 -6.83 1.67
N GLU A 43 -1.87 -8.09 1.98
CA GLU A 43 -0.65 -8.76 1.55
C GLU A 43 -0.91 -9.35 0.19
N THR A 44 -0.07 -9.02 -0.77
CA THR A 44 -0.28 -9.40 -2.16
C THR A 44 0.83 -10.28 -2.72
N CYS A 45 1.79 -10.64 -1.89
CA CYS A 45 3.03 -11.27 -2.37
C CYS A 45 2.80 -12.61 -3.04
N GLU A 46 1.67 -13.27 -2.79
CA GLU A 46 1.41 -14.56 -3.39
C GLU A 46 0.44 -14.47 -4.55
N LYS A 47 0.20 -13.28 -5.04
CA LYS A 47 -0.68 -13.07 -6.18
C LYS A 47 0.11 -12.42 -7.30
N ASN A 48 -0.55 -12.20 -8.43
CA ASN A 48 0.12 -11.58 -9.59
C ASN A 48 0.12 -10.07 -9.48
N VAL A 49 0.40 -9.57 -8.30
CA VAL A 49 0.56 -8.15 -8.05
C VAL A 49 2.04 -7.92 -7.82
N LEU A 50 2.57 -6.86 -8.38
CA LEU A 50 4.01 -6.63 -8.41
C LEU A 50 4.62 -6.29 -7.06
N ALA A 51 3.82 -5.90 -6.09
CA ALA A 51 4.32 -5.51 -4.78
C ALA A 51 3.93 -6.54 -3.74
N ASP A 52 4.60 -6.52 -2.61
CA ASP A 52 4.28 -7.41 -1.49
C ASP A 52 3.04 -6.98 -0.75
N PHE A 53 2.76 -5.67 -0.76
CA PHE A 53 1.63 -5.10 -0.05
C PHE A 53 0.91 -4.12 -0.95
N ALA A 54 -0.39 -3.95 -0.71
CA ALA A 54 -1.18 -2.97 -1.43
C ALA A 54 -2.08 -2.23 -0.47
N ILE A 55 -2.25 -0.95 -0.73
CA ILE A 55 -3.22 -0.12 -0.01
C ILE A 55 -4.20 0.41 -1.03
N ILE A 56 -5.48 0.39 -0.67
CA ILE A 56 -6.53 0.99 -1.47
C ILE A 56 -7.23 2.01 -0.57
N ALA A 57 -7.43 3.21 -1.08
CA ALA A 57 -8.07 4.26 -0.33
C ALA A 57 -8.88 5.14 -1.27
N THR A 58 -9.79 5.90 -0.70
CA THR A 58 -10.62 6.83 -1.44
C THR A 58 -10.24 8.26 -1.05
N GLY A 59 -10.05 9.10 -2.06
CA GLY A 59 -9.86 10.53 -1.86
C GLY A 59 -11.17 11.24 -2.12
N LYS A 60 -11.36 12.39 -1.47
CA LYS A 60 -12.62 13.13 -1.59
C LYS A 60 -12.81 13.73 -2.96
N ASN A 61 -11.73 14.20 -3.54
CA ASN A 61 -11.76 14.85 -4.86
C ASN A 61 -10.34 14.91 -5.38
N ALA A 62 -10.17 15.44 -6.59
CA ALA A 62 -8.87 15.48 -7.24
C ALA A 62 -7.84 16.25 -6.42
N ARG A 63 -8.23 17.36 -5.83
CA ARG A 63 -7.32 18.16 -5.02
C ARG A 63 -6.85 17.38 -3.79
N HIS A 64 -7.78 16.70 -3.14
CA HIS A 64 -7.43 15.89 -1.97
C HIS A 64 -6.50 14.74 -2.34
N MET A 65 -6.77 14.10 -3.48
CA MET A 65 -5.93 13.01 -3.95
C MET A 65 -4.52 13.49 -4.24
N ASP A 66 -4.41 14.67 -4.80
CA ASP A 66 -3.11 15.27 -5.08
C ASP A 66 -2.38 15.58 -3.78
N ALA A 67 -3.09 16.11 -2.81
CA ALA A 67 -2.50 16.40 -1.51
C ALA A 67 -2.03 15.12 -0.81
N LEU A 68 -2.82 14.06 -0.91
CA LEU A 68 -2.42 12.77 -0.35
C LEU A 68 -1.13 12.28 -0.97
N THR A 69 -1.00 12.42 -2.28
CA THR A 69 0.20 12.00 -2.99
C THR A 69 1.42 12.75 -2.43
N TYR A 70 1.28 14.03 -2.25
CA TYR A 70 2.36 14.86 -1.72
C TYR A 70 2.72 14.43 -0.30
N HIS A 71 1.72 14.24 0.54
CA HIS A 71 1.96 13.85 1.93
C HIS A 71 2.64 12.48 2.02
N ILE A 72 2.17 11.53 1.22
CA ILE A 72 2.73 10.18 1.23
C ILE A 72 4.18 10.22 0.78
N LYS A 73 4.48 10.99 -0.26
CA LYS A 73 5.83 11.07 -0.76
C LYS A 73 6.77 11.64 0.31
N ASN A 74 6.35 12.72 0.97
CA ASN A 74 7.15 13.32 2.02
C ASN A 74 7.34 12.38 3.20
N GLU A 75 6.29 11.70 3.59
CA GLU A 75 6.39 10.79 4.73
C GLU A 75 7.29 9.60 4.40
N SER A 76 7.25 9.15 3.15
CA SER A 76 8.07 8.03 2.72
C SER A 76 9.55 8.32 2.84
N GLU A 77 9.93 9.57 2.74
CA GLU A 77 11.34 9.94 2.82
C GLU A 77 11.92 9.70 4.20
N LYS A 78 11.08 9.54 5.20
CA LYS A 78 11.56 9.24 6.55
C LYS A 78 12.03 7.80 6.69
N PHE A 79 11.70 6.98 5.73
CA PHE A 79 12.15 5.59 5.72
C PHE A 79 13.25 5.45 4.67
N GLU A 80 14.12 4.48 4.91
CA GLU A 80 15.18 4.23 3.94
C GLU A 80 14.65 3.27 2.89
N ILE A 81 13.91 3.82 1.94
CA ILE A 81 13.33 3.04 0.85
C ILE A 81 14.28 3.13 -0.32
N LYS A 82 14.71 1.98 -0.80
CA LYS A 82 15.75 1.93 -1.84
C LYS A 82 15.25 2.36 -3.20
N ASP A 83 14.00 2.01 -3.49
CA ASP A 83 13.46 2.28 -4.81
C ASP A 83 12.91 3.69 -4.89
N ASP A 84 12.97 4.26 -6.08
CA ASP A 84 12.35 5.54 -6.33
C ASP A 84 10.84 5.38 -6.27
N ILE A 85 10.18 6.40 -5.75
CA ILE A 85 8.72 6.40 -5.71
C ILE A 85 8.21 6.86 -7.05
N ARG A 86 7.39 6.04 -7.67
CA ARG A 86 6.78 6.36 -8.95
C ARG A 86 5.33 6.66 -8.77
N VAL A 87 4.85 7.70 -9.44
CA VAL A 87 3.47 8.14 -9.33
C VAL A 87 2.87 8.18 -10.72
N GLU A 88 1.74 7.53 -10.88
CA GLU A 88 1.02 7.54 -12.15
C GLU A 88 -0.42 7.97 -11.88
N GLY A 89 -1.02 8.59 -12.88
CA GLY A 89 -2.42 8.96 -12.82
C GLY A 89 -2.70 10.29 -12.14
N ARG A 90 -1.70 11.14 -11.98
CA ARG A 90 -1.94 12.46 -11.41
C ARG A 90 -2.95 13.20 -12.28
N GLY A 91 -3.88 13.87 -11.59
CA GLY A 91 -4.93 14.59 -12.28
C GLY A 91 -6.07 13.74 -12.75
N SER A 92 -6.00 12.44 -12.51
CA SER A 92 -7.08 11.53 -12.86
C SER A 92 -7.79 11.07 -11.60
N GLU A 93 -8.73 10.16 -11.78
CA GLU A 93 -9.51 9.66 -10.65
C GLU A 93 -8.93 8.36 -10.07
N TRP A 94 -7.76 8.00 -10.49
CA TRP A 94 -7.05 6.83 -9.97
C TRP A 94 -5.57 7.11 -10.01
N ILE A 95 -4.99 7.33 -8.84
CA ILE A 95 -3.56 7.58 -8.71
C ILE A 95 -2.91 6.33 -8.13
N ILE A 96 -1.82 5.93 -8.73
CA ILE A 96 -1.03 4.79 -8.27
C ILE A 96 0.33 5.30 -7.81
N MET A 97 0.71 4.95 -6.59
CA MET A 97 2.05 5.24 -6.08
C MET A 97 2.77 3.93 -5.86
N ASP A 98 3.87 3.76 -6.55
CA ASP A 98 4.67 2.54 -6.49
C ASP A 98 5.90 2.81 -5.63
N ILE A 99 5.93 2.20 -4.46
CA ILE A 99 7.03 2.39 -3.51
C ILE A 99 7.96 1.18 -3.50
N GLY A 100 7.80 0.31 -4.46
CA GLY A 100 8.59 -0.91 -4.56
C GLY A 100 7.87 -2.07 -3.93
N PHE A 101 7.91 -2.18 -2.62
CA PHE A 101 7.22 -3.26 -1.91
C PHE A 101 5.76 -2.95 -1.62
N LEU A 102 5.34 -1.72 -1.83
CA LEU A 102 3.99 -1.26 -1.49
C LEU A 102 3.41 -0.51 -2.66
N LEU A 103 2.24 -0.92 -3.08
CA LEU A 103 1.51 -0.27 -4.16
C LEU A 103 0.30 0.43 -3.55
N ILE A 104 0.27 1.74 -3.64
CA ILE A 104 -0.82 2.52 -3.07
C ILE A 104 -1.74 2.98 -4.19
N ASN A 105 -3.03 2.67 -4.03
CA ASN A 105 -4.05 3.06 -5.01
C ASN A 105 -5.02 4.02 -4.35
N ILE A 106 -5.16 5.20 -4.93
CA ILE A 106 -6.07 6.22 -4.44
C ILE A 106 -7.09 6.49 -5.52
N PHE A 107 -8.36 6.31 -5.19
CA PHE A 107 -9.46 6.47 -6.14
C PHE A 107 -10.43 7.52 -5.67
N THR A 108 -11.15 8.11 -6.62
CA THR A 108 -12.43 8.72 -6.24
C THR A 108 -13.40 7.59 -5.90
N ASN A 109 -14.46 7.92 -5.19
CA ASN A 109 -15.43 6.92 -4.77
C ASN A 109 -16.01 6.15 -5.95
N ASP A 110 -16.37 6.87 -7.00
CA ASP A 110 -16.98 6.24 -8.18
C ASP A 110 -16.02 5.29 -8.86
N LYS A 111 -14.76 5.70 -9.02
CA LYS A 111 -13.80 4.86 -9.72
C LYS A 111 -13.38 3.67 -8.88
N ARG A 112 -13.37 3.81 -7.57
CA ARG A 112 -13.07 2.68 -6.70
C ARG A 112 -14.08 1.57 -6.92
N SER A 113 -15.36 1.93 -6.95
CA SER A 113 -16.41 0.94 -7.21
C SER A 113 -16.34 0.37 -8.61
N TYR A 114 -16.04 1.23 -9.56
CA TYR A 114 -15.99 0.83 -10.96
C TYR A 114 -14.89 -0.21 -11.21
N TYR A 115 -13.68 0.06 -10.76
CA TYR A 115 -12.57 -0.86 -11.00
C TYR A 115 -12.58 -2.03 -10.05
N ASN A 116 -12.97 -1.81 -8.80
CA ASN A 116 -13.14 -2.85 -7.79
C ASN A 116 -11.92 -3.78 -7.73
N LEU A 117 -10.75 -3.19 -7.49
CA LEU A 117 -9.52 -3.96 -7.40
C LEU A 117 -9.56 -5.00 -6.30
N GLU A 118 -10.29 -4.70 -5.24
CA GLU A 118 -10.41 -5.61 -4.10
C GLU A 118 -10.94 -6.96 -4.54
N LYS A 119 -11.87 -6.95 -5.48
CA LYS A 119 -12.42 -8.19 -6.02
C LYS A 119 -11.54 -8.74 -7.12
N LEU A 120 -11.03 -7.87 -7.99
CA LEU A 120 -10.23 -8.29 -9.11
C LEU A 120 -8.97 -9.02 -8.67
N TRP A 121 -8.28 -8.48 -7.68
CA TRP A 121 -7.04 -9.07 -7.20
C TRP A 121 -7.30 -10.28 -6.31
N ASN A 122 -8.48 -10.38 -5.75
CA ASN A 122 -8.88 -11.51 -4.92
C ASN A 122 -7.90 -11.77 -3.79
N VAL A 123 -7.51 -10.72 -3.11
CA VAL A 123 -6.68 -10.81 -1.92
C VAL A 123 -7.49 -10.31 -0.74
N GLY A 124 -7.06 -10.67 0.46
CA GLY A 124 -7.78 -10.26 1.65
C GLY A 124 -7.40 -8.85 2.07
N PHE A 125 -8.25 -7.89 1.77
CA PHE A 125 -8.05 -6.52 2.21
C PHE A 125 -8.69 -6.33 3.57
N HIS A 126 -7.98 -5.65 4.46
CA HIS A 126 -8.47 -5.35 5.80
C HIS A 126 -8.54 -3.86 6.00
N GLY A 127 -9.58 -3.41 6.71
CA GLY A 127 -9.61 -2.04 7.15
C GLY A 127 -8.59 -1.83 8.25
N ILE A 128 -8.01 -0.65 8.31
CA ILE A 128 -7.00 -0.36 9.32
C ILE A 128 -7.60 -0.28 10.72
N ASN A 129 -8.91 -0.12 10.79
CA ASN A 129 -9.61 -0.05 12.07
C ASN A 129 -10.33 -1.34 12.41
N ASP A 130 -10.01 -2.43 11.74
CA ASP A 130 -10.60 -3.71 12.03
C ASP A 130 -10.22 -4.15 13.44
N ARG A 131 -11.18 -4.74 14.12
CA ARG A 131 -10.94 -5.19 15.47
C ARG A 131 -9.89 -6.28 15.54
N LYS A 132 -9.77 -7.06 14.49
CA LYS A 132 -8.74 -8.09 14.42
C LYS A 132 -7.36 -7.50 14.53
N ASP A 133 -7.14 -6.35 13.89
CA ASP A 133 -5.85 -5.70 13.97
C ASP A 133 -5.54 -5.28 15.41
N SER A 134 -6.55 -4.79 16.10
CA SER A 134 -6.38 -4.37 17.48
C SER A 134 -6.05 -5.55 18.39
N VAL A 135 -6.67 -6.67 18.13
CA VAL A 135 -6.52 -7.83 18.98
C VAL A 135 -5.08 -8.33 19.00
N TYR A 136 -4.38 -8.17 17.92
CA TYR A 136 -3.04 -8.71 17.79
C TYR A 136 -1.94 -7.75 18.20
N GLU A 137 -2.30 -6.62 18.70
CA GLU A 137 -1.29 -5.66 19.15
C GLU A 137 -0.84 -5.85 20.57
#